data_53db256ad0b40a1ef052aaef423c5fa0
#
_entry.id   53db256ad0b40a1ef052aaef423c5fa0
#
_cell.length_a   1.000
_cell.length_b   1.000
_cell.length_c   1.000
_cell.angle_alpha   90.00
_cell.angle_beta   90.00
_cell.angle_gamma   90.00
#
_symmetry.space_group_name_H-M   'P 1'
#
loop_
_entity.id
_entity.type
_entity.pdbx_description
1 polymer ?
#
loop_
_entity_poly.entity_id
_entity_poly.type
_entity_poly.pdbx_seq_one_letter_code
_entity_poly.pdbx_strand_id
1 'polypeptide(L)'
;LEAVRAEECDTVTIAGMGGQTIAEILTAAPWTAQGDHLLLLQPMTMIAELRRWLYAHGYAIERETLCREDRRRYVVLSVRGGAPKREIPLSECAVSPALLRAEGAADYLEQLYLREKKALDGMEQGATENKRLAYQRALVQCIQSAREELK
;
A
#
# COMPACT_ATOMS: atom_id res chain seq x y z
N LEU A 1 16.99 -3.79 9.63
CA LEU A 1 16.66 -2.80 10.68
C LEU A 1 16.88 -3.30 12.10
N GLU A 2 16.90 -4.61 12.35
CA GLU A 2 17.07 -5.17 13.69
C GLU A 2 18.37 -4.73 14.40
N ALA A 3 19.44 -4.49 13.63
CA ALA A 3 20.74 -4.07 14.15
C ALA A 3 20.92 -2.54 14.21
N VAL A 4 19.92 -1.76 13.76
CA VAL A 4 19.94 -0.30 13.77
C VAL A 4 19.23 0.20 15.01
N ARG A 5 19.84 1.13 15.73
CA ARG A 5 19.22 1.81 16.88
C ARG A 5 18.48 3.05 16.42
N ALA A 6 17.43 3.43 17.14
CA ALA A 6 16.58 4.56 16.80
C ALA A 6 17.34 5.88 16.63
N GLU A 7 18.34 6.11 17.47
CA GLU A 7 19.15 7.34 17.47
C GLU A 7 20.18 7.43 16.32
N GLU A 8 20.33 6.38 15.50
CA GLU A 8 21.31 6.33 14.40
C GLU A 8 20.77 6.89 13.09
N CYS A 9 19.44 7.13 12.97
CA CYS A 9 18.87 7.67 11.74
C CYS A 9 17.55 8.40 12.00
N ASP A 10 17.25 9.41 11.19
CA ASP A 10 15.97 10.13 11.19
C ASP A 10 15.00 9.60 10.13
N THR A 11 15.54 8.95 9.12
CA THR A 11 14.78 8.46 7.97
C THR A 11 15.18 7.05 7.60
N VAL A 12 14.20 6.21 7.35
CA VAL A 12 14.37 4.83 6.86
C VAL A 12 13.74 4.69 5.49
N THR A 13 14.48 4.18 4.52
CA THR A 13 13.95 3.85 3.20
C THR A 13 13.94 2.35 2.99
N ILE A 14 12.77 1.78 2.65
CA ILE A 14 12.59 0.37 2.28
C ILE A 14 11.93 0.33 0.90
N ALA A 15 12.68 -0.04 -0.12
CA ALA A 15 12.23 -0.01 -1.51
C ALA A 15 12.47 -1.34 -2.22
N GLY A 16 11.67 -1.62 -3.27
CA GLY A 16 11.85 -2.78 -4.13
C GLY A 16 11.39 -4.11 -3.53
N MET A 17 10.60 -4.08 -2.45
CA MET A 17 10.15 -5.27 -1.72
C MET A 17 8.63 -5.45 -1.78
N GLY A 18 8.13 -6.66 -1.52
CA GLY A 18 6.71 -6.90 -1.34
C GLY A 18 6.18 -6.27 -0.05
N GLY A 19 4.90 -5.88 -0.02
CA GLY A 19 4.29 -5.27 1.15
C GLY A 19 4.38 -6.14 2.41
N GLN A 20 4.28 -7.45 2.26
CA GLN A 20 4.46 -8.38 3.38
C GLN A 20 5.88 -8.33 3.95
N THR A 21 6.91 -8.33 3.11
CA THR A 21 8.31 -8.23 3.53
C THR A 21 8.57 -6.91 4.25
N ILE A 22 8.00 -5.79 3.76
CA ILE A 22 8.10 -4.50 4.43
C ILE A 22 7.47 -4.58 5.83
N ALA A 23 6.28 -5.17 5.97
CA ALA A 23 5.62 -5.34 7.26
C ALA A 23 6.44 -6.21 8.23
N GLU A 24 7.08 -7.28 7.76
CA GLU A 24 7.97 -8.13 8.55
C GLU A 24 9.20 -7.36 9.04
N ILE A 25 9.84 -6.54 8.18
CA ILE A 25 10.98 -5.69 8.53
C ILE A 25 10.59 -4.67 9.62
N LEU A 26 9.42 -4.04 9.49
CA LEU A 26 8.94 -3.08 10.49
C LEU A 26 8.54 -3.76 11.80
N THR A 27 8.01 -4.98 11.75
CA THR A 27 7.72 -5.80 12.95
C THR A 27 9.00 -6.09 13.74
N ALA A 28 10.11 -6.37 13.05
CA ALA A 28 11.41 -6.63 13.67
C ALA A 28 12.11 -5.36 14.18
N ALA A 29 11.60 -4.17 13.86
CA ALA A 29 12.13 -2.88 14.28
C ALA A 29 11.05 -2.02 14.98
N PRO A 30 10.57 -2.41 16.17
CA PRO A 30 9.42 -1.76 16.83
C PRO A 30 9.65 -0.29 17.19
N TRP A 31 10.90 0.17 17.23
CA TRP A 31 11.23 1.58 17.42
C TRP A 31 10.69 2.48 16.29
N THR A 32 10.49 1.95 15.09
CA THR A 32 9.92 2.69 13.95
C THR A 32 8.46 3.12 14.18
N ALA A 33 7.77 2.47 15.11
CA ALA A 33 6.39 2.80 15.46
C ALA A 33 6.27 3.95 16.49
N GLN A 34 7.37 4.55 16.93
CA GLN A 34 7.36 5.59 17.98
C GLN A 34 7.10 7.01 17.47
N GLY A 35 7.11 7.23 16.15
CA GLY A 35 6.70 8.51 15.53
C GLY A 35 7.84 9.48 15.19
N ASP A 36 9.03 9.27 15.68
CA ASP A 36 10.18 10.19 15.49
C ASP A 36 10.84 10.05 14.11
N HIS A 37 10.56 8.95 13.41
CA HIS A 37 11.21 8.59 12.16
C HIS A 37 10.30 8.75 10.96
N LEU A 38 10.84 9.25 9.85
CA LEU A 38 10.20 9.21 8.55
C LEU A 38 10.52 7.87 7.87
N LEU A 39 9.49 7.14 7.48
CA LEU A 39 9.63 5.92 6.71
C LEU A 39 9.20 6.19 5.27
N LEU A 40 10.09 5.93 4.32
CA LEU A 40 9.81 5.97 2.88
C LEU A 40 9.72 4.54 2.38
N LEU A 41 8.51 4.08 2.11
CA LEU A 41 8.22 2.71 1.75
C LEU A 41 7.79 2.61 0.29
N GLN A 42 8.52 1.83 -0.51
CA GLN A 42 8.16 1.57 -1.90
C GLN A 42 7.83 0.08 -2.09
N PRO A 43 6.56 -0.31 -1.88
CA PRO A 43 6.11 -1.67 -2.13
C PRO A 43 5.96 -1.97 -3.62
N MET A 44 6.44 -3.16 -4.05
CA MET A 44 6.27 -3.66 -5.41
C MET A 44 4.95 -4.41 -5.59
N THR A 45 4.47 -5.05 -4.52
CA THR A 45 3.27 -5.89 -4.48
C THR A 45 2.56 -5.74 -3.14
N MET A 46 1.30 -6.20 -3.04
CA MET A 46 0.53 -6.25 -1.80
C MET A 46 0.40 -4.88 -1.09
N ILE A 47 0.16 -3.83 -1.88
CA ILE A 47 0.11 -2.45 -1.38
C ILE A 47 -1.11 -2.24 -0.47
N ALA A 48 -2.27 -2.81 -0.84
CA ALA A 48 -3.49 -2.73 -0.05
C ALA A 48 -3.33 -3.39 1.32
N GLU A 49 -2.68 -4.56 1.35
CA GLU A 49 -2.39 -5.30 2.57
C GLU A 49 -1.39 -4.53 3.45
N LEU A 50 -0.38 -3.91 2.84
CA LEU A 50 0.58 -3.07 3.57
C LEU A 50 -0.11 -1.86 4.20
N ARG A 51 -1.00 -1.15 3.48
CA ARG A 51 -1.77 -0.03 4.05
C ARG A 51 -2.58 -0.49 5.26
N ARG A 52 -3.31 -1.61 5.14
CA ARG A 52 -4.06 -2.19 6.26
C ARG A 52 -3.16 -2.48 7.45
N TRP A 53 -2.03 -3.13 7.20
CA TRP A 53 -1.09 -3.48 8.26
C TRP A 53 -0.54 -2.24 8.96
N LEU A 54 -0.14 -1.20 8.21
CA LEU A 54 0.38 0.04 8.77
C LEU A 54 -0.60 0.69 9.75
N TYR A 55 -1.85 0.89 9.34
CA TYR A 55 -2.86 1.49 10.21
C TYR A 55 -3.19 0.61 11.42
N ALA A 56 -3.24 -0.71 11.27
CA ALA A 56 -3.48 -1.63 12.38
C ALA A 56 -2.32 -1.66 13.40
N HIS A 57 -1.12 -1.25 13.00
CA HIS A 57 0.07 -1.25 13.87
C HIS A 57 0.50 0.15 14.34
N GLY A 58 -0.35 1.16 14.15
CA GLY A 58 -0.10 2.50 14.70
C GLY A 58 0.80 3.38 13.85
N TYR A 59 0.82 3.14 12.54
CA TYR A 59 1.43 4.03 11.57
C TYR A 59 0.39 4.87 10.85
N ALA A 60 0.76 6.08 10.46
CA ALA A 60 -0.02 6.95 9.58
C ALA A 60 0.69 7.13 8.24
N ILE A 61 -0.04 7.01 7.15
CA ILE A 61 0.42 7.37 5.80
C ILE A 61 0.12 8.85 5.61
N GLU A 62 1.17 9.69 5.65
CA GLU A 62 1.06 11.14 5.51
C GLU A 62 0.89 11.54 4.04
N ARG A 63 1.60 10.84 3.16
CA ARG A 63 1.60 11.11 1.71
C ARG A 63 1.82 9.84 0.92
N GLU A 64 1.24 9.82 -0.28
CA GLU A 64 1.61 8.88 -1.34
C GLU A 64 2.10 9.67 -2.53
N THR A 65 3.26 9.32 -3.03
CA THR A 65 3.87 9.94 -4.21
C THR A 65 3.96 8.90 -5.32
N LEU A 66 3.53 9.28 -6.51
CA LEU A 66 3.61 8.41 -7.68
C LEU A 66 4.85 8.76 -8.49
N CYS A 67 5.63 7.73 -8.81
CA CYS A 67 6.82 7.84 -9.65
C CYS A 67 6.62 7.02 -10.92
N ARG A 68 7.13 7.53 -12.03
CA ARG A 68 7.11 6.85 -13.31
C ARG A 68 8.54 6.55 -13.78
N GLU A 69 8.76 5.31 -14.19
CA GLU A 69 9.96 4.88 -14.89
C GLU A 69 9.53 4.08 -16.12
N ASP A 70 9.77 4.60 -17.30
CA ASP A 70 9.29 4.04 -18.57
C ASP A 70 7.77 3.77 -18.56
N ARG A 71 7.39 2.50 -18.60
CA ARG A 71 6.00 2.03 -18.56
C ARG A 71 5.54 1.63 -17.15
N ARG A 72 6.44 1.65 -16.18
CA ARG A 72 6.13 1.24 -14.80
C ARG A 72 5.71 2.44 -13.96
N ARG A 73 4.78 2.18 -13.06
CA ARG A 73 4.34 3.14 -12.05
C ARG A 73 4.64 2.56 -10.68
N TYR A 74 5.18 3.39 -9.83
CA TYR A 74 5.51 3.05 -8.45
C TYR A 74 4.79 4.00 -7.51
N VAL A 75 4.41 3.50 -6.35
CA VAL A 75 3.93 4.34 -5.25
C VAL A 75 4.98 4.35 -4.14
N VAL A 76 5.27 5.51 -3.62
CA VAL A 76 6.10 5.71 -2.44
C VAL A 76 5.20 6.23 -1.32
N LEU A 77 5.17 5.52 -0.21
CA LEU A 77 4.42 5.88 0.99
C LEU A 77 5.36 6.64 1.93
N SER A 78 5.01 7.86 2.31
CA SER A 78 5.65 8.59 3.41
C SER A 78 4.85 8.30 4.67
N VAL A 79 5.48 7.65 5.65
CA VAL A 79 4.81 7.04 6.80
C VAL A 79 5.51 7.46 8.09
N ARG A 80 4.74 7.70 9.16
CA ARG A 80 5.23 7.87 10.53
C ARG A 80 4.51 6.94 11.48
N GLY A 81 5.22 6.51 12.52
CA GLY A 81 4.65 5.80 13.66
C GLY A 81 3.92 6.73 14.63
N GLY A 82 3.52 6.21 15.79
CA GLY A 82 2.89 6.97 16.87
C GLY A 82 1.43 7.35 16.62
N ALA A 83 0.81 6.86 15.55
CA ALA A 83 -0.60 7.09 15.28
C ALA A 83 -1.50 6.12 16.07
N PRO A 84 -2.76 6.49 16.35
CA PRO A 84 -3.73 5.54 16.88
C PRO A 84 -3.92 4.34 15.94
N LYS A 85 -3.88 3.14 16.50
CA LYS A 85 -4.20 1.91 15.75
C LYS A 85 -5.66 1.95 15.31
N ARG A 86 -5.90 1.66 14.06
CA ARG A 86 -7.26 1.62 13.49
C ARG A 86 -7.40 0.58 12.39
N GLU A 87 -8.59 0.02 12.31
CA GLU A 87 -9.01 -0.76 11.15
C GLU A 87 -9.49 0.18 10.04
N ILE A 88 -9.16 -0.15 8.80
CA ILE A 88 -9.63 0.59 7.62
C ILE A 88 -10.40 -0.34 6.68
N PRO A 89 -11.43 0.17 5.98
CA PRO A 89 -12.19 -0.62 5.03
C PRO A 89 -11.33 -0.98 3.81
N LEU A 90 -11.76 -2.01 3.07
CA LEU A 90 -11.03 -2.46 1.88
C LEU A 90 -10.90 -1.36 0.83
N SER A 91 -11.88 -0.47 0.69
CA SER A 91 -11.82 0.68 -0.21
C SER A 91 -10.62 1.59 0.11
N GLU A 92 -10.40 1.92 1.37
CA GLU A 92 -9.24 2.72 1.82
C GLU A 92 -7.93 1.94 1.71
N CYS A 93 -7.95 0.61 1.89
CA CYS A 93 -6.79 -0.23 1.63
C CYS A 93 -6.40 -0.22 0.13
N ALA A 94 -7.39 -0.37 -0.74
CA ALA A 94 -7.19 -0.41 -2.19
C ALA A 94 -6.72 0.93 -2.75
N VAL A 95 -7.40 2.01 -2.36
CA VAL A 95 -7.16 3.37 -2.81
C VAL A 95 -7.27 4.33 -1.62
N SER A 96 -6.14 4.76 -1.11
CA SER A 96 -6.11 5.65 0.05
C SER A 96 -6.51 7.08 -0.31
N PRO A 97 -7.01 7.88 0.63
CA PRO A 97 -7.23 9.31 0.42
C PRO A 97 -5.95 10.08 0.04
N ALA A 98 -4.78 9.60 0.47
CA ALA A 98 -3.49 10.18 0.11
C ALA A 98 -3.15 9.93 -1.36
N LEU A 99 -3.44 8.72 -1.87
CA LEU A 99 -3.26 8.36 -3.28
C LEU A 99 -4.17 9.20 -4.19
N LEU A 100 -5.43 9.41 -3.82
CA LEU A 100 -6.38 10.22 -4.61
C LEU A 100 -5.92 11.68 -4.80
N ARG A 101 -5.12 12.20 -3.88
CA ARG A 101 -4.54 13.54 -3.96
C ARG A 101 -3.19 13.61 -4.66
N ALA A 102 -2.61 12.46 -5.02
CA ALA A 102 -1.31 12.41 -5.67
C ALA A 102 -1.41 12.87 -7.13
N GLU A 103 -0.39 13.58 -7.60
CA GLU A 103 -0.25 13.90 -9.02
C GLU A 103 -0.15 12.60 -9.83
N GLY A 104 -0.94 12.50 -10.91
CA GLY A 104 -1.00 11.30 -11.75
C GLY A 104 -1.87 10.16 -11.20
N ALA A 105 -2.68 10.41 -10.16
CA ALA A 105 -3.55 9.40 -9.55
C ALA A 105 -4.48 8.72 -10.56
N ALA A 106 -5.10 9.50 -11.48
CA ALA A 106 -6.02 8.95 -12.49
C ALA A 106 -5.33 7.93 -13.42
N ASP A 107 -4.13 8.26 -13.93
CA ASP A 107 -3.34 7.36 -14.79
C ASP A 107 -2.85 6.12 -14.01
N TYR A 108 -2.46 6.31 -12.77
CA TYR A 108 -2.09 5.18 -11.89
C TYR A 108 -3.28 4.24 -11.64
N LEU A 109 -4.44 4.77 -11.31
CA LEU A 109 -5.64 3.97 -11.04
C LEU A 109 -6.13 3.21 -12.28
N GLU A 110 -6.00 3.79 -13.48
CA GLU A 110 -6.30 3.09 -14.72
C GLU A 110 -5.41 1.85 -14.89
N GLN A 111 -4.10 1.99 -14.68
CA GLN A 111 -3.17 0.87 -14.79
C GLN A 111 -3.35 -0.15 -13.66
N LEU A 112 -3.61 0.32 -12.43
CA LEU A 112 -3.91 -0.54 -11.30
C LEU A 112 -5.15 -1.39 -11.59
N TYR A 113 -6.22 -0.76 -12.07
CA TYR A 113 -7.45 -1.45 -12.43
C TYR A 113 -7.22 -2.54 -13.50
N LEU A 114 -6.54 -2.19 -14.59
CA LEU A 114 -6.25 -3.15 -15.66
C LEU A 114 -5.44 -4.35 -15.17
N ARG A 115 -4.45 -4.11 -14.29
CA ARG A 115 -3.64 -5.17 -13.69
C ARG A 115 -4.46 -6.08 -12.79
N GLU A 116 -5.23 -5.52 -11.86
CA GLU A 116 -6.00 -6.29 -10.90
C GLU A 116 -7.19 -7.00 -11.56
N LYS A 117 -7.81 -6.38 -12.58
CA LYS A 117 -8.84 -7.01 -13.41
C LYS A 117 -8.30 -8.22 -14.17
N LYS A 118 -7.12 -8.10 -14.79
CA LYS A 118 -6.46 -9.22 -15.47
C LYS A 118 -6.17 -10.37 -14.51
N ALA A 119 -5.73 -10.06 -13.29
CA ALA A 119 -5.50 -11.08 -12.26
C ALA A 119 -6.82 -11.77 -11.87
N LEU A 120 -7.89 -11.00 -11.69
CA LEU A 120 -9.24 -11.54 -11.40
C LEU A 120 -9.71 -12.46 -12.51
N ASP A 121 -9.64 -12.02 -13.77
CA ASP A 121 -10.07 -12.82 -14.93
C ASP A 121 -9.32 -14.16 -15.02
N GLY A 122 -8.01 -14.13 -14.73
CA GLY A 122 -7.21 -15.36 -14.66
C GLY A 122 -7.62 -16.28 -13.50
N MET A 123 -8.00 -15.74 -12.36
CA MET A 123 -8.49 -16.53 -11.23
C MET A 123 -9.87 -17.14 -11.51
N GLU A 124 -10.76 -16.43 -12.20
CA GLU A 124 -12.12 -16.90 -12.53
C GLU A 124 -12.14 -18.04 -13.55
N GLN A 125 -11.12 -18.14 -14.43
CA GLN A 125 -11.02 -19.19 -15.44
C GLN A 125 -10.73 -20.59 -14.88
N GLY A 126 -10.21 -20.71 -13.66
CA GLY A 126 -9.74 -21.98 -13.11
C GLY A 126 -10.21 -22.31 -11.69
N ALA A 127 -11.04 -21.49 -11.06
CA ALA A 127 -11.27 -21.61 -9.63
C ALA A 127 -12.73 -21.84 -9.26
N THR A 128 -12.94 -22.79 -8.33
CA THR A 128 -14.10 -22.81 -7.45
C THR A 128 -14.09 -21.58 -6.56
N GLU A 129 -15.24 -21.00 -6.25
CA GLU A 129 -15.38 -19.85 -5.35
C GLU A 129 -14.65 -20.09 -4.04
N ASN A 130 -13.77 -19.15 -3.67
CA ASN A 130 -13.01 -19.19 -2.44
C ASN A 130 -12.75 -17.77 -1.90
N LYS A 131 -12.25 -17.65 -0.66
CA LYS A 131 -12.01 -16.38 0.00
C LYS A 131 -11.06 -15.46 -0.78
N ARG A 132 -10.09 -16.03 -1.50
CA ARG A 132 -9.13 -15.26 -2.29
C ARG A 132 -9.78 -14.63 -3.52
N LEU A 133 -10.65 -15.38 -4.21
CA LEU A 133 -11.39 -14.88 -5.37
C LEU A 133 -12.39 -13.79 -4.96
N ALA A 134 -13.12 -14.00 -3.86
CA ALA A 134 -14.02 -12.99 -3.30
C ALA A 134 -13.30 -11.70 -2.92
N TYR A 135 -12.12 -11.80 -2.29
CA TYR A 135 -11.28 -10.66 -1.97
C TYR A 135 -10.82 -9.92 -3.23
N GLN A 136 -10.35 -10.64 -4.26
CA GLN A 136 -9.88 -10.02 -5.50
C GLN A 136 -11.01 -9.29 -6.24
N ARG A 137 -12.24 -9.84 -6.27
CA ARG A 137 -13.42 -9.15 -6.83
C ARG A 137 -13.70 -7.85 -6.09
N ALA A 138 -13.74 -7.89 -4.76
CA ALA A 138 -14.00 -6.71 -3.95
C ALA A 138 -12.91 -5.65 -4.14
N LEU A 139 -11.64 -6.05 -4.23
CA LEU A 139 -10.52 -5.15 -4.50
C LEU A 139 -10.68 -4.44 -5.86
N VAL A 140 -10.96 -5.20 -6.93
CA VAL A 140 -11.19 -4.64 -8.28
C VAL A 140 -12.37 -3.66 -8.27
N GLN A 141 -13.45 -3.99 -7.57
CA GLN A 141 -14.61 -3.11 -7.45
C GLN A 141 -14.28 -1.80 -6.74
N CYS A 142 -13.53 -1.84 -5.65
CA CYS A 142 -13.08 -0.64 -4.94
C CYS A 142 -12.22 0.27 -5.84
N ILE A 143 -11.28 -0.31 -6.60
CA ILE A 143 -10.44 0.43 -7.53
C ILE A 143 -11.28 1.04 -8.66
N GLN A 144 -12.25 0.30 -9.19
CA GLN A 144 -13.14 0.79 -10.23
C GLN A 144 -13.95 2.01 -9.75
N SER A 145 -14.56 1.91 -8.57
CA SER A 145 -15.33 3.03 -7.99
C SER A 145 -14.47 4.28 -7.82
N ALA A 146 -13.26 4.15 -7.24
CA ALA A 146 -12.35 5.26 -7.05
C ALA A 146 -11.90 5.88 -8.39
N ARG A 147 -11.69 5.07 -9.43
CA ARG A 147 -11.35 5.53 -10.78
C ARG A 147 -12.49 6.34 -11.42
N GLU A 148 -13.74 5.95 -11.18
CA GLU A 148 -14.91 6.65 -11.68
C GLU A 148 -15.12 8.01 -11.00
N GLU A 149 -14.78 8.13 -9.72
CA GLU A 149 -14.83 9.38 -8.95
C GLU A 149 -13.80 10.42 -9.39
N LEU A 150 -12.68 10.00 -10.00
CA LEU A 150 -11.64 10.92 -10.51
C LEU A 150 -11.85 11.38 -11.96
N LYS A 151 -12.89 10.91 -12.65
CA LYS A 151 -13.22 11.33 -14.02
C LYS A 151 -14.11 12.57 -14.02
#